data_b48c6719bcf88a0a5593e4d07046d9cb
#
_entry.id   b48c6719bcf88a0a5593e4d07046d9cb
#
_cell.length_a   1.000
_cell.length_b   1.000
_cell.length_c   1.000
_cell.angle_alpha   90.00
_cell.angle_beta   90.00
_cell.angle_gamma   90.00
#
_symmetry.space_group_name_H-M   'P 1'
#
loop_
_entity.id
_entity.type
_entity.pdbx_description
1 polymer ?
#
loop_
_entity_poly.entity_id
_entity_poly.type
_entity_poly.pdbx_seq_one_letter_code
_entity_poly.pdbx_strand_id
1 'polypeptide(L)'
;MNKKTVKILVPAGALGIPFDKNALINGIKQKPDLIAIDGGSTDSGPYYLGSGKSKYSYSTTKRDWSILMEMRAKAKVPLLIGTAGTCGTKSSVEWMLKITKEIAKENKEKLKIVALKTDLSNKFVLEKYKSGKIKPLEGAPKINEDIINNCSNIVALAGVEQIQKAINTKADIIISGRSTDTAIIASLPIYHGLNIASAWHGAKIAECGALATNNPNSGVVLLEFDHNGFTITPMCKNTKATPQTVFAHMLYENADPYILLEPGGYLDVSNAKYKKHKKNSVRVEGSKWYNKKPYTLKIEGARLVGFQTISIVLIRDPKYIESIDKWIDKLKNSFYRKIKNSILVDVQLELRKIGKDATLGNLEPISIDINEVAVMAIFTANNQEKANDSAKLLNPDLLHLALTKNEPMPTFAFPFSPPEIDKGPLFEFCFHHVIEIDNPKDFFQLQFHKI
;
A
#
# COMPACT_ATOMS: atom_id res chain seq x y z
N MET A 1 10.64 -12.79 -30.89
CA MET A 1 10.10 -14.15 -31.10
C MET A 1 9.00 -14.36 -30.08
N ASN A 2 7.79 -14.70 -30.53
CA ASN A 2 6.69 -15.00 -29.64
C ASN A 2 6.94 -16.34 -28.95
N LYS A 3 6.92 -16.36 -27.62
CA LYS A 3 7.04 -17.59 -26.83
C LYS A 3 5.68 -18.31 -26.81
N LYS A 4 5.69 -19.65 -26.84
CA LYS A 4 4.46 -20.44 -26.64
C LYS A 4 4.01 -20.49 -25.20
N THR A 5 4.94 -20.32 -24.27
CA THR A 5 4.70 -20.27 -22.81
C THR A 5 5.60 -19.24 -22.18
N VAL A 6 5.10 -18.57 -21.11
CA VAL A 6 5.82 -17.60 -20.30
C VAL A 6 5.66 -17.97 -18.82
N LYS A 7 6.75 -18.00 -18.08
CA LYS A 7 6.77 -18.34 -16.65
C LYS A 7 7.17 -17.14 -15.82
N ILE A 8 6.35 -16.79 -14.84
CA ILE A 8 6.62 -15.69 -13.90
C ILE A 8 6.74 -16.27 -12.49
N LEU A 9 7.85 -15.96 -11.82
CA LEU A 9 8.05 -16.31 -10.42
C LEU A 9 7.72 -15.10 -9.55
N VAL A 10 6.77 -15.28 -8.63
CA VAL A 10 6.34 -14.27 -7.66
C VAL A 10 6.79 -14.72 -6.26
N PRO A 11 7.77 -14.03 -5.64
CA PRO A 11 8.33 -14.43 -4.35
C PRO A 11 7.39 -14.21 -3.16
N ALA A 12 6.68 -13.10 -3.14
CA ALA A 12 5.75 -12.69 -2.08
C ALA A 12 4.84 -11.58 -2.60
N GLY A 13 3.82 -11.20 -1.83
CA GLY A 13 2.92 -10.09 -2.15
C GLY A 13 3.61 -8.72 -2.12
N ALA A 14 4.60 -8.54 -1.25
CA ALA A 14 5.41 -7.32 -1.26
C ALA A 14 6.83 -7.58 -0.74
N LEU A 15 7.79 -6.78 -1.23
CA LEU A 15 9.17 -6.79 -0.72
C LEU A 15 9.19 -6.30 0.73
N GLY A 16 9.72 -7.12 1.64
CA GLY A 16 9.69 -6.92 3.09
C GLY A 16 8.70 -7.85 3.82
N ILE A 17 7.84 -8.55 3.07
CA ILE A 17 7.08 -9.70 3.58
C ILE A 17 7.97 -10.94 3.45
N PRO A 18 8.12 -11.76 4.52
CA PRO A 18 8.96 -12.97 4.48
C PRO A 18 8.54 -13.94 3.40
N PHE A 19 9.52 -14.58 2.77
CA PHE A 19 9.33 -15.69 1.83
C PHE A 19 10.32 -16.83 2.10
N ASP A 20 9.92 -18.05 1.76
CA ASP A 20 10.76 -19.24 1.93
C ASP A 20 11.89 -19.28 0.86
N LYS A 21 13.15 -19.20 1.31
CA LYS A 21 14.32 -19.25 0.43
C LYS A 21 14.42 -20.58 -0.35
N ASN A 22 14.01 -21.71 0.24
CA ASN A 22 14.00 -22.99 -0.46
C ASN A 22 12.91 -23.04 -1.53
N ALA A 23 11.75 -22.47 -1.25
CA ALA A 23 10.69 -22.32 -2.25
C ALA A 23 11.15 -21.44 -3.41
N LEU A 24 11.87 -20.36 -3.14
CA LEU A 24 12.46 -19.51 -4.18
C LEU A 24 13.46 -20.28 -5.05
N ILE A 25 14.37 -21.06 -4.44
CA ILE A 25 15.30 -21.96 -5.16
C ILE A 25 14.55 -22.99 -6.01
N ASN A 26 13.46 -23.55 -5.49
CA ASN A 26 12.63 -24.49 -6.27
C ASN A 26 11.97 -23.79 -7.46
N GLY A 27 11.53 -22.53 -7.28
CA GLY A 27 10.98 -21.70 -8.35
C GLY A 27 11.99 -21.41 -9.46
N ILE A 28 13.24 -21.09 -9.11
CA ILE A 28 14.33 -20.87 -10.08
C ILE A 28 14.62 -22.11 -10.90
N LYS A 29 14.57 -23.31 -10.31
CA LYS A 29 14.75 -24.58 -11.04
C LYS A 29 13.67 -24.80 -12.12
N GLN A 30 12.51 -24.14 -12.03
CA GLN A 30 11.47 -24.20 -13.05
C GLN A 30 11.77 -23.32 -14.26
N LYS A 31 12.93 -22.62 -14.28
CA LYS A 31 13.37 -21.73 -15.36
C LYS A 31 12.33 -20.65 -15.67
N PRO A 32 12.04 -19.74 -14.72
CA PRO A 32 11.15 -18.62 -14.98
C PRO A 32 11.74 -17.68 -16.04
N ASP A 33 10.89 -16.87 -16.67
CA ASP A 33 11.29 -15.86 -17.65
C ASP A 33 11.43 -14.47 -17.00
N LEU A 34 10.83 -14.30 -15.83
CA LEU A 34 10.84 -13.06 -15.03
C LEU A 34 10.65 -13.42 -13.56
N ILE A 35 11.32 -12.69 -12.67
CA ILE A 35 10.96 -12.60 -11.25
C ILE A 35 10.29 -11.26 -11.04
N ALA A 36 9.04 -11.25 -10.57
CA ALA A 36 8.27 -10.05 -10.32
C ALA A 36 7.82 -10.01 -8.85
N ILE A 37 7.98 -8.86 -8.22
CA ILE A 37 7.53 -8.61 -6.85
C ILE A 37 6.98 -7.19 -6.73
N ASP A 38 5.94 -7.00 -5.92
CA ASP A 38 5.50 -5.66 -5.58
C ASP A 38 6.34 -5.05 -4.43
N GLY A 39 6.37 -3.72 -4.33
CA GLY A 39 7.09 -2.99 -3.28
C GLY A 39 6.18 -2.47 -2.17
N GLY A 40 4.88 -2.67 -2.29
CA GLY A 40 3.87 -2.24 -1.34
C GLY A 40 2.66 -1.56 -1.98
N SER A 41 1.83 -0.95 -1.14
CA SER A 41 0.58 -0.31 -1.55
C SER A 41 0.33 0.96 -0.76
N THR A 42 -0.46 1.87 -1.33
CA THR A 42 -1.00 3.06 -0.65
C THR A 42 -2.01 2.70 0.44
N ASP A 43 -2.54 1.47 0.48
CA ASP A 43 -3.46 0.95 1.51
C ASP A 43 -2.87 1.00 2.93
N SER A 44 -1.54 1.12 3.02
CA SER A 44 -0.85 1.38 4.30
C SER A 44 -1.15 2.75 4.91
N GLY A 45 -1.98 3.57 4.28
CA GLY A 45 -2.39 4.88 4.72
C GLY A 45 -1.64 6.04 4.04
N PRO A 46 -2.14 7.28 4.18
CA PRO A 46 -1.62 8.44 3.44
C PRO A 46 -0.21 8.88 3.84
N TYR A 47 0.28 8.44 5.00
CA TYR A 47 1.60 8.84 5.52
C TYR A 47 2.74 8.48 4.55
N TYR A 48 2.75 7.26 4.03
CA TYR A 48 3.85 6.79 3.18
C TYR A 48 3.84 7.46 1.81
N LEU A 49 2.65 7.69 1.24
CA LEU A 49 2.52 8.45 0.01
C LEU A 49 2.90 9.92 0.23
N GLY A 50 2.38 10.56 1.27
CA GLY A 50 2.63 11.97 1.56
C GLY A 50 4.09 12.26 1.92
N SER A 51 4.72 11.42 2.75
CA SER A 51 6.12 11.59 3.16
C SER A 51 7.13 11.07 2.13
N GLY A 52 6.72 10.22 1.21
CA GLY A 52 7.60 9.52 0.27
C GLY A 52 8.56 8.53 0.94
N LYS A 53 8.24 8.07 2.16
CA LYS A 53 9.05 7.10 2.92
C LYS A 53 8.54 5.68 2.72
N SER A 54 9.43 4.70 2.83
CA SER A 54 9.05 3.29 2.82
C SER A 54 8.48 2.85 4.17
N LYS A 55 7.49 1.95 4.14
CA LYS A 55 6.94 1.25 5.31
C LYS A 55 7.96 0.27 5.91
N TYR A 56 8.73 -0.37 5.05
CA TYR A 56 9.73 -1.35 5.46
C TYR A 56 11.09 -0.68 5.74
N SER A 57 11.83 -1.24 6.70
CA SER A 57 13.13 -0.72 7.06
C SER A 57 14.14 -0.93 5.93
N TYR A 58 15.16 -0.06 5.89
CA TYR A 58 16.26 -0.17 4.94
C TYR A 58 16.95 -1.54 5.01
N SER A 59 17.26 -2.01 6.21
CA SER A 59 17.97 -3.27 6.43
C SER A 59 17.18 -4.49 5.97
N THR A 60 15.88 -4.54 6.30
CA THR A 60 14.99 -5.62 5.85
C THR A 60 14.87 -5.63 4.32
N THR A 61 14.62 -4.46 3.72
CA THR A 61 14.49 -4.34 2.26
C THR A 61 15.78 -4.72 1.56
N LYS A 62 16.93 -4.25 2.04
CA LYS A 62 18.23 -4.58 1.45
C LYS A 62 18.53 -6.08 1.53
N ARG A 63 18.24 -6.72 2.68
CA ARG A 63 18.40 -8.17 2.86
C ARG A 63 17.59 -8.97 1.84
N ASP A 64 16.30 -8.69 1.77
CA ASP A 64 15.37 -9.46 0.93
C ASP A 64 15.64 -9.19 -0.56
N TRP A 65 15.94 -7.94 -0.92
CA TRP A 65 16.30 -7.57 -2.28
C TRP A 65 17.63 -8.21 -2.73
N SER A 66 18.61 -8.33 -1.82
CA SER A 66 19.88 -9.01 -2.10
C SER A 66 19.66 -10.49 -2.46
N ILE A 67 18.75 -11.18 -1.75
CA ILE A 67 18.38 -12.57 -2.07
C ILE A 67 17.76 -12.66 -3.47
N LEU A 68 16.83 -11.73 -3.80
CA LEU A 68 16.19 -11.73 -5.12
C LEU A 68 17.18 -11.41 -6.24
N MET A 69 18.12 -10.48 -6.03
CA MET A 69 19.19 -10.18 -6.99
C MET A 69 20.09 -11.41 -7.21
N GLU A 70 20.48 -12.12 -6.16
CA GLU A 70 21.23 -13.37 -6.24
C GLU A 70 20.46 -14.42 -7.08
N MET A 71 19.18 -14.61 -6.82
CA MET A 71 18.34 -15.57 -7.53
C MET A 71 18.14 -15.18 -8.99
N ARG A 72 17.93 -13.88 -9.27
CA ARG A 72 17.91 -13.35 -10.64
C ARG A 72 19.19 -13.68 -11.40
N ALA A 73 20.35 -13.44 -10.78
CA ALA A 73 21.65 -13.73 -11.39
C ALA A 73 21.82 -15.22 -11.73
N LYS A 74 21.44 -16.11 -10.80
CA LYS A 74 21.45 -17.57 -11.01
C LYS A 74 20.51 -18.02 -12.13
N ALA A 75 19.32 -17.43 -12.22
CA ALA A 75 18.34 -17.74 -13.25
C ALA A 75 18.64 -17.07 -14.60
N LYS A 76 19.49 -16.03 -14.61
CA LYS A 76 19.80 -15.19 -15.78
C LYS A 76 18.52 -14.56 -16.41
N VAL A 77 17.63 -14.07 -15.57
CA VAL A 77 16.35 -13.45 -15.96
C VAL A 77 16.25 -12.04 -15.38
N PRO A 78 15.40 -11.17 -15.93
CA PRO A 78 15.15 -9.88 -15.31
C PRO A 78 14.45 -10.02 -13.96
N LEU A 79 14.73 -9.05 -13.05
CA LEU A 79 14.04 -8.86 -11.79
C LEU A 79 13.28 -7.53 -11.86
N LEU A 80 11.97 -7.56 -11.62
CA LEU A 80 11.10 -6.41 -11.65
C LEU A 80 10.47 -6.19 -10.29
N ILE A 81 10.54 -4.95 -9.78
CA ILE A 81 9.76 -4.49 -8.64
C ILE A 81 8.78 -3.42 -9.09
N GLY A 82 7.49 -3.63 -8.76
CA GLY A 82 6.44 -2.61 -8.85
C GLY A 82 6.39 -1.76 -7.59
N THR A 83 5.74 -0.61 -7.66
CA THR A 83 5.42 0.24 -6.49
C THR A 83 6.58 0.38 -5.49
N ALA A 84 7.80 0.61 -6.00
CA ALA A 84 9.03 0.58 -5.22
C ALA A 84 8.94 1.46 -3.96
N GLY A 85 9.39 0.93 -2.81
CA GLY A 85 9.41 1.65 -1.54
C GLY A 85 8.04 2.03 -1.01
N THR A 86 7.05 1.15 -1.14
CA THR A 86 5.69 1.19 -0.62
C THR A 86 4.69 1.95 -1.49
N CYS A 87 4.99 3.18 -1.93
CA CYS A 87 4.04 3.99 -2.70
C CYS A 87 4.55 4.43 -4.08
N GLY A 88 5.76 4.00 -4.48
CA GLY A 88 6.30 4.27 -5.80
C GLY A 88 6.53 5.75 -6.12
N THR A 89 6.68 6.63 -5.11
CA THR A 89 7.05 8.02 -5.30
C THR A 89 8.46 8.15 -5.87
N LYS A 90 8.81 9.31 -6.41
CA LYS A 90 10.16 9.60 -6.90
C LYS A 90 11.24 9.25 -5.86
N SER A 91 11.06 9.70 -4.62
CA SER A 91 11.99 9.41 -3.52
C SER A 91 12.09 7.92 -3.20
N SER A 92 10.97 7.20 -3.28
CA SER A 92 10.92 5.75 -3.06
C SER A 92 11.65 4.96 -4.14
N VAL A 93 11.50 5.37 -5.41
CA VAL A 93 12.26 4.79 -6.53
C VAL A 93 13.76 5.05 -6.39
N GLU A 94 14.14 6.26 -6.03
CA GLU A 94 15.55 6.64 -5.80
C GLU A 94 16.16 5.88 -4.63
N TRP A 95 15.39 5.70 -3.54
CA TRP A 95 15.80 4.89 -2.39
C TRP A 95 16.03 3.42 -2.77
N MET A 96 15.13 2.81 -3.56
CA MET A 96 15.29 1.43 -4.03
C MET A 96 16.46 1.30 -5.01
N LEU A 97 16.68 2.31 -5.87
CA LEU A 97 17.82 2.38 -6.77
C LEU A 97 19.14 2.45 -5.99
N LYS A 98 19.20 3.23 -4.90
CA LYS A 98 20.35 3.30 -4.00
C LYS A 98 20.67 1.91 -3.43
N ILE A 99 19.68 1.22 -2.86
CA ILE A 99 19.85 -0.15 -2.33
C ILE A 99 20.38 -1.10 -3.41
N THR A 100 19.80 -1.06 -4.60
CA THR A 100 20.22 -1.91 -5.73
C THR A 100 21.67 -1.66 -6.11
N LYS A 101 22.11 -0.40 -6.18
CA LYS A 101 23.49 -0.03 -6.49
C LYS A 101 24.48 -0.48 -5.42
N GLU A 102 24.12 -0.39 -4.15
CA GLU A 102 24.94 -0.85 -3.05
C GLU A 102 25.17 -2.37 -3.12
N ILE A 103 24.09 -3.15 -3.31
CA ILE A 103 24.18 -4.62 -3.44
C ILE A 103 25.01 -5.01 -4.66
N ALA A 104 24.80 -4.35 -5.81
CA ALA A 104 25.58 -4.64 -7.01
C ALA A 104 27.10 -4.37 -6.80
N LYS A 105 27.44 -3.28 -6.08
CA LYS A 105 28.83 -2.98 -5.73
C LYS A 105 29.43 -4.02 -4.78
N GLU A 106 28.68 -4.43 -3.74
CA GLU A 106 29.10 -5.46 -2.78
C GLU A 106 29.37 -6.81 -3.49
N ASN A 107 28.50 -7.16 -4.45
CA ASN A 107 28.62 -8.40 -5.22
C ASN A 107 29.56 -8.28 -6.45
N LYS A 108 30.13 -7.10 -6.72
CA LYS A 108 30.94 -6.81 -7.93
C LYS A 108 30.19 -7.15 -9.23
N GLU A 109 28.88 -6.93 -9.25
CA GLU A 109 28.01 -7.27 -10.37
C GLU A 109 27.80 -6.06 -11.29
N LYS A 110 27.97 -6.26 -12.60
CA LYS A 110 27.67 -5.24 -13.62
C LYS A 110 26.23 -5.39 -14.08
N LEU A 111 25.42 -4.33 -13.92
CA LEU A 111 24.00 -4.38 -14.17
C LEU A 111 23.51 -3.22 -15.06
N LYS A 112 22.54 -3.53 -15.89
CA LYS A 112 21.66 -2.56 -16.56
C LYS A 112 20.40 -2.41 -15.74
N ILE A 113 20.17 -1.23 -15.17
CA ILE A 113 18.99 -0.94 -14.36
C ILE A 113 18.15 0.09 -15.09
N VAL A 114 16.85 -0.12 -15.12
CA VAL A 114 15.86 0.85 -15.61
C VAL A 114 14.93 1.23 -14.48
N ALA A 115 14.77 2.52 -14.24
CA ALA A 115 13.76 3.08 -13.35
C ALA A 115 12.64 3.71 -14.17
N LEU A 116 11.40 3.30 -13.89
CA LEU A 116 10.17 3.88 -14.43
C LEU A 116 9.58 4.80 -13.37
N LYS A 117 9.62 6.11 -13.59
CA LYS A 117 9.04 7.09 -12.67
C LYS A 117 7.58 7.37 -13.02
N THR A 118 6.70 7.24 -12.05
CA THR A 118 5.24 7.37 -12.21
C THR A 118 4.65 8.50 -11.37
N ASP A 119 5.51 9.31 -10.77
CA ASP A 119 5.12 10.54 -10.08
C ASP A 119 4.67 11.60 -11.10
N LEU A 120 3.64 12.37 -10.72
CA LEU A 120 3.08 13.45 -11.51
C LEU A 120 3.33 14.79 -10.82
N SER A 121 3.71 15.81 -11.57
CA SER A 121 3.81 17.15 -11.00
C SER A 121 2.43 17.78 -10.78
N ASN A 122 2.29 18.57 -9.72
CA ASN A 122 1.05 19.29 -9.41
C ASN A 122 0.60 20.15 -10.61
N LYS A 123 1.54 20.80 -11.31
CA LYS A 123 1.28 21.59 -12.52
C LYS A 123 0.60 20.75 -13.61
N PHE A 124 1.15 19.58 -13.92
CA PHE A 124 0.58 18.69 -14.94
C PHE A 124 -0.82 18.21 -14.55
N VAL A 125 -1.01 17.82 -13.27
CA VAL A 125 -2.31 17.38 -12.77
C VAL A 125 -3.33 18.52 -12.81
N LEU A 126 -2.92 19.74 -12.48
CA LEU A 126 -3.78 20.93 -12.57
C LEU A 126 -4.22 21.22 -14.03
N GLU A 127 -3.33 21.11 -15.00
CA GLU A 127 -3.65 21.27 -16.43
C GLU A 127 -4.67 20.22 -16.89
N LYS A 128 -4.50 18.96 -16.47
CA LYS A 128 -5.46 17.86 -16.76
C LYS A 128 -6.81 18.05 -16.04
N TYR A 129 -6.81 18.58 -14.82
CA TYR A 129 -8.02 18.93 -14.09
C TYR A 129 -8.81 20.03 -14.82
N LYS A 130 -8.17 21.12 -15.20
CA LYS A 130 -8.77 22.24 -15.95
C LYS A 130 -9.33 21.81 -17.31
N SER A 131 -8.69 20.84 -17.96
CA SER A 131 -9.16 20.28 -19.23
C SER A 131 -10.23 19.19 -19.08
N GLY A 132 -10.71 18.90 -17.85
CA GLY A 132 -11.75 17.90 -17.59
C GLY A 132 -11.32 16.45 -17.80
N LYS A 133 -10.00 16.17 -17.88
CA LYS A 133 -9.43 14.82 -18.09
C LYS A 133 -9.22 14.03 -16.79
N ILE A 134 -9.58 14.59 -15.62
CA ILE A 134 -9.56 13.88 -14.34
C ILE A 134 -11.00 13.62 -13.93
N LYS A 135 -11.31 12.36 -13.62
CA LYS A 135 -12.64 11.90 -13.22
C LYS A 135 -12.58 11.22 -11.85
N PRO A 136 -13.55 11.49 -10.94
CA PRO A 136 -13.60 10.83 -9.66
C PRO A 136 -13.96 9.35 -9.82
N LEU A 137 -13.38 8.50 -8.97
CA LEU A 137 -13.87 7.15 -8.68
C LEU A 137 -14.93 7.21 -7.57
N GLU A 138 -15.63 6.11 -7.34
CA GLU A 138 -16.60 6.01 -6.26
C GLU A 138 -15.95 6.33 -4.90
N GLY A 139 -16.60 7.16 -4.09
CA GLY A 139 -16.05 7.60 -2.81
C GLY A 139 -14.88 8.59 -2.89
N ALA A 140 -14.51 9.08 -4.09
CA ALA A 140 -13.42 10.03 -4.23
C ALA A 140 -13.67 11.35 -3.48
N PRO A 141 -12.67 11.91 -2.79
CA PRO A 141 -12.80 13.23 -2.19
C PRO A 141 -12.96 14.30 -3.28
N LYS A 142 -13.64 15.39 -2.94
CA LYS A 142 -13.71 16.56 -3.83
C LYS A 142 -12.33 17.21 -3.94
N ILE A 143 -11.93 17.53 -5.16
CA ILE A 143 -10.67 18.22 -5.43
C ILE A 143 -10.92 19.62 -6.02
N ASN A 144 -9.97 20.52 -5.79
CA ASN A 144 -9.91 21.85 -6.36
C ASN A 144 -8.44 22.23 -6.65
N GLU A 145 -8.21 23.39 -7.18
CA GLU A 145 -6.86 23.88 -7.53
C GLU A 145 -5.95 23.98 -6.30
N ASP A 146 -6.48 24.42 -5.16
CA ASP A 146 -5.71 24.54 -3.91
C ASP A 146 -5.23 23.16 -3.42
N ILE A 147 -6.12 22.17 -3.37
CA ILE A 147 -5.79 20.80 -2.99
C ILE A 147 -4.71 20.23 -3.92
N ILE A 148 -4.85 20.43 -5.24
CA ILE A 148 -3.87 19.95 -6.23
C ILE A 148 -2.49 20.59 -6.00
N ASN A 149 -2.45 21.91 -5.81
CA ASN A 149 -1.20 22.64 -5.61
C ASN A 149 -0.49 22.28 -4.31
N ASN A 150 -1.25 21.90 -3.27
CA ASN A 150 -0.73 21.54 -1.96
C ASN A 150 -0.48 20.03 -1.76
N CYS A 151 -0.67 19.19 -2.81
CA CYS A 151 -0.31 17.78 -2.72
C CYS A 151 1.21 17.62 -2.57
N SER A 152 1.60 16.82 -1.57
CA SER A 152 3.01 16.50 -1.32
C SER A 152 3.56 15.56 -2.38
N ASN A 153 2.80 14.53 -2.74
CA ASN A 153 3.11 13.60 -3.81
C ASN A 153 1.81 13.18 -4.51
N ILE A 154 1.89 13.05 -5.84
CA ILE A 154 0.85 12.47 -6.69
C ILE A 154 1.51 11.40 -7.54
N VAL A 155 0.94 10.20 -7.58
CA VAL A 155 1.42 9.07 -8.37
C VAL A 155 0.31 8.53 -9.25
N ALA A 156 0.67 7.98 -10.42
CA ALA A 156 -0.27 7.27 -11.27
C ALA A 156 0.13 5.80 -11.39
N LEU A 157 -0.87 4.91 -11.42
CA LEU A 157 -0.65 3.48 -11.46
C LEU A 157 -0.30 3.05 -12.89
N ALA A 158 0.98 2.73 -13.13
CA ALA A 158 1.41 2.20 -14.42
C ALA A 158 0.72 0.87 -14.74
N GLY A 159 0.26 0.74 -15.96
CA GLY A 159 -0.31 -0.48 -16.51
C GLY A 159 0.71 -1.30 -17.31
N VAL A 160 0.22 -2.26 -18.06
CA VAL A 160 1.09 -3.19 -18.83
C VAL A 160 1.92 -2.50 -19.89
N GLU A 161 1.38 -1.47 -20.57
CA GLU A 161 2.07 -0.78 -21.67
C GLU A 161 3.37 -0.10 -21.20
N GLN A 162 3.33 0.52 -20.01
CA GLN A 162 4.47 1.21 -19.44
C GLN A 162 5.52 0.22 -18.92
N ILE A 163 5.07 -0.87 -18.28
CA ILE A 163 5.97 -1.94 -17.82
C ILE A 163 6.60 -2.68 -19.01
N GLN A 164 5.85 -2.94 -20.09
CA GLN A 164 6.39 -3.51 -21.33
C GLN A 164 7.47 -2.64 -21.97
N LYS A 165 7.32 -1.30 -21.92
CA LYS A 165 8.35 -0.38 -22.38
C LYS A 165 9.66 -0.59 -21.59
N ALA A 166 9.56 -0.79 -20.27
CA ALA A 166 10.74 -1.09 -19.43
C ALA A 166 11.33 -2.48 -19.74
N ILE A 167 10.50 -3.52 -19.87
CA ILE A 167 10.93 -4.88 -20.22
C ILE A 167 11.68 -4.90 -21.57
N ASN A 168 11.20 -4.14 -22.57
CA ASN A 168 11.80 -4.07 -23.91
C ASN A 168 13.23 -3.49 -23.92
N THR A 169 13.64 -2.80 -22.86
CA THR A 169 15.02 -2.30 -22.70
C THR A 169 16.03 -3.42 -22.45
N LYS A 170 15.57 -4.62 -22.13
CA LYS A 170 16.41 -5.77 -21.74
C LYS A 170 17.29 -5.44 -20.54
N ALA A 171 16.77 -4.65 -19.59
CA ALA A 171 17.43 -4.38 -18.32
C ALA A 171 17.47 -5.63 -17.44
N ASP A 172 18.53 -5.75 -16.64
CA ASP A 172 18.67 -6.82 -15.64
C ASP A 172 17.72 -6.60 -14.47
N ILE A 173 17.53 -5.33 -14.09
CA ILE A 173 16.63 -4.93 -13.00
C ILE A 173 15.75 -3.78 -13.48
N ILE A 174 14.46 -3.91 -13.21
CA ILE A 174 13.45 -2.88 -13.48
C ILE A 174 12.86 -2.43 -12.14
N ILE A 175 12.97 -1.15 -11.84
CA ILE A 175 12.42 -0.53 -10.64
C ILE A 175 11.30 0.40 -11.09
N SER A 176 10.03 0.00 -10.84
CA SER A 176 8.88 0.83 -11.17
C SER A 176 8.45 1.69 -9.98
N GLY A 177 8.04 2.90 -10.27
CA GLY A 177 7.19 3.68 -9.38
C GLY A 177 5.82 3.00 -9.19
N ARG A 178 4.80 3.76 -8.81
CA ARG A 178 3.46 3.18 -8.58
C ARG A 178 2.95 2.48 -9.84
N SER A 179 2.58 1.25 -9.71
CA SER A 179 2.01 0.42 -10.77
C SER A 179 0.83 -0.38 -10.22
N THR A 180 -0.03 -0.93 -11.08
CA THR A 180 -0.94 -1.96 -10.58
C THR A 180 -0.13 -3.21 -10.26
N ASP A 181 -0.49 -3.91 -9.19
CA ASP A 181 0.22 -5.09 -8.69
C ASP A 181 0.17 -6.22 -9.73
N THR A 182 -0.92 -6.25 -10.47
CA THR A 182 -1.17 -7.15 -11.60
C THR A 182 -0.32 -6.85 -12.83
N ALA A 183 -0.08 -5.56 -13.16
CA ALA A 183 0.64 -5.18 -14.39
C ALA A 183 2.07 -5.69 -14.43
N ILE A 184 2.75 -5.77 -13.29
CA ILE A 184 4.14 -6.27 -13.21
C ILE A 184 4.25 -7.75 -13.58
N ILE A 185 3.17 -8.51 -13.43
CA ILE A 185 3.07 -9.94 -13.76
C ILE A 185 2.50 -10.12 -15.17
N ALA A 186 1.39 -9.44 -15.49
CA ALA A 186 0.70 -9.58 -16.77
C ALA A 186 1.51 -9.07 -17.97
N SER A 187 2.44 -8.14 -17.75
CA SER A 187 3.16 -7.44 -18.83
C SER A 187 3.95 -8.37 -19.76
N LEU A 188 4.68 -9.34 -19.21
CA LEU A 188 5.53 -10.22 -20.03
C LEU A 188 4.73 -11.23 -20.87
N PRO A 189 3.70 -11.93 -20.33
CA PRO A 189 2.82 -12.77 -21.16
C PRO A 189 2.15 -11.99 -22.30
N ILE A 190 1.60 -10.80 -22.03
CA ILE A 190 0.98 -9.94 -23.04
C ILE A 190 2.00 -9.46 -24.08
N TYR A 191 3.23 -9.11 -23.66
CA TYR A 191 4.33 -8.74 -24.56
C TYR A 191 4.67 -9.86 -25.55
N HIS A 192 4.54 -11.13 -25.15
CA HIS A 192 4.75 -12.29 -26.03
C HIS A 192 3.52 -12.69 -26.83
N GLY A 193 2.42 -11.94 -26.78
CA GLY A 193 1.20 -12.19 -27.55
C GLY A 193 0.35 -13.36 -27.01
N LEU A 194 0.52 -13.71 -25.72
CA LEU A 194 -0.34 -14.69 -25.08
C LEU A 194 -1.70 -14.08 -24.73
N ASN A 195 -2.63 -14.91 -24.25
CA ASN A 195 -4.00 -14.49 -23.96
C ASN A 195 -4.04 -13.39 -22.88
N ILE A 196 -4.55 -12.21 -23.26
CA ILE A 196 -4.58 -11.01 -22.41
C ILE A 196 -5.40 -11.26 -21.12
N ALA A 197 -6.59 -11.87 -21.26
CA ALA A 197 -7.46 -12.15 -20.13
C ALA A 197 -6.80 -13.12 -19.14
N SER A 198 -6.13 -14.15 -19.64
CA SER A 198 -5.40 -15.10 -18.80
C SER A 198 -4.21 -14.45 -18.10
N ALA A 199 -3.53 -13.52 -18.77
CA ALA A 199 -2.42 -12.78 -18.18
C ALA A 199 -2.87 -11.91 -17.00
N TRP A 200 -3.94 -11.13 -17.17
CA TRP A 200 -4.52 -10.33 -16.10
C TRP A 200 -5.08 -11.18 -14.96
N HIS A 201 -5.80 -12.26 -15.29
CA HIS A 201 -6.38 -13.13 -14.28
C HIS A 201 -5.29 -13.84 -13.45
N GLY A 202 -4.29 -14.43 -14.11
CA GLY A 202 -3.17 -15.07 -13.40
C GLY A 202 -2.38 -14.08 -12.54
N ALA A 203 -2.21 -12.85 -13.03
CA ALA A 203 -1.60 -11.78 -12.28
C ALA A 203 -2.39 -11.44 -11.01
N LYS A 204 -3.71 -11.28 -11.08
CA LYS A 204 -4.58 -11.06 -9.91
C LYS A 204 -4.49 -12.18 -8.89
N ILE A 205 -4.42 -13.44 -9.35
CA ILE A 205 -4.31 -14.60 -8.45
C ILE A 205 -2.94 -14.66 -7.73
N ALA A 206 -1.88 -14.16 -8.34
CA ALA A 206 -0.52 -14.33 -7.82
C ALA A 206 0.10 -13.05 -7.25
N GLU A 207 -0.51 -11.88 -7.40
CA GLU A 207 0.03 -10.60 -6.92
C GLU A 207 0.40 -10.63 -5.44
N CYS A 208 -0.37 -11.36 -4.62
CA CYS A 208 -0.10 -11.57 -3.21
C CYS A 208 0.69 -12.87 -2.92
N GLY A 209 1.41 -13.42 -3.90
CA GLY A 209 2.20 -14.65 -3.74
C GLY A 209 1.33 -15.86 -3.38
N ALA A 210 1.67 -16.56 -2.30
CA ALA A 210 0.98 -17.79 -1.89
C ALA A 210 -0.39 -17.58 -1.21
N LEU A 211 -0.94 -16.38 -1.19
CA LEU A 211 -2.24 -16.10 -0.56
C LEU A 211 -3.38 -16.93 -1.22
N ALA A 212 -3.26 -17.22 -2.51
CA ALA A 212 -4.17 -18.11 -3.25
C ALA A 212 -3.93 -19.62 -3.01
N THR A 213 -3.35 -20.01 -1.86
CA THR A 213 -3.01 -21.40 -1.52
C THR A 213 -3.49 -21.78 -0.12
N ASN A 214 -3.35 -23.06 0.24
CA ASN A 214 -3.65 -23.54 1.59
C ASN A 214 -2.59 -23.17 2.66
N ASN A 215 -1.49 -22.53 2.26
CA ASN A 215 -0.47 -22.00 3.15
C ASN A 215 -0.04 -20.60 2.70
N PRO A 216 -0.82 -19.56 3.05
CA PRO A 216 -0.58 -18.18 2.61
C PRO A 216 0.82 -17.64 2.94
N ASN A 217 1.40 -18.08 4.05
CA ASN A 217 2.70 -17.62 4.53
C ASN A 217 3.91 -18.23 3.79
N SER A 218 3.69 -19.15 2.85
CA SER A 218 4.78 -19.81 2.10
C SER A 218 5.42 -18.91 1.03
N GLY A 219 4.76 -17.85 0.63
CA GLY A 219 5.25 -16.76 -0.23
C GLY A 219 5.28 -17.11 -1.70
N VAL A 220 6.13 -18.02 -2.10
CA VAL A 220 6.56 -18.20 -3.50
C VAL A 220 5.59 -19.01 -4.35
N VAL A 221 5.13 -18.43 -5.46
CA VAL A 221 4.33 -19.11 -6.48
C VAL A 221 4.94 -18.93 -7.86
N LEU A 222 4.72 -19.91 -8.74
CA LEU A 222 5.06 -19.85 -10.16
C LEU A 222 3.77 -19.82 -10.98
N LEU A 223 3.69 -18.87 -11.89
CA LEU A 223 2.68 -18.82 -12.94
C LEU A 223 3.30 -19.32 -14.24
N GLU A 224 2.56 -20.14 -14.96
CA GLU A 224 2.88 -20.56 -16.33
C GLU A 224 1.70 -20.17 -17.23
N PHE A 225 1.92 -19.27 -18.18
CA PHE A 225 0.94 -18.74 -19.12
C PHE A 225 1.12 -19.36 -20.50
N ASP A 226 0.01 -19.63 -21.20
CA ASP A 226 -0.02 -20.00 -22.60
C ASP A 226 -1.21 -19.32 -23.32
N HIS A 227 -1.50 -19.72 -24.56
CA HIS A 227 -2.57 -19.11 -25.36
C HIS A 227 -3.98 -19.39 -24.82
N ASN A 228 -4.18 -20.44 -24.00
CA ASN A 228 -5.49 -20.88 -23.54
C ASN A 228 -5.80 -20.47 -22.10
N GLY A 229 -4.75 -20.21 -21.29
CA GLY A 229 -4.95 -19.95 -19.87
C GLY A 229 -3.64 -19.79 -19.09
N PHE A 230 -3.74 -20.04 -17.80
CA PHE A 230 -2.56 -20.07 -16.93
C PHE A 230 -2.63 -21.22 -15.92
N THR A 231 -1.48 -21.61 -15.41
CA THR A 231 -1.35 -22.55 -14.30
C THR A 231 -0.62 -21.89 -13.14
N ILE A 232 -1.18 -21.97 -11.92
CA ILE A 232 -0.50 -21.52 -10.71
C ILE A 232 0.01 -22.73 -9.93
N THR A 233 1.27 -22.66 -9.49
CA THR A 233 1.96 -23.71 -8.73
C THR A 233 2.72 -23.09 -7.56
N PRO A 234 2.35 -23.40 -6.30
CA PRO A 234 3.17 -23.00 -5.15
C PRO A 234 4.50 -23.77 -5.13
N MET A 235 5.57 -23.06 -4.77
CA MET A 235 6.94 -23.61 -4.81
C MET A 235 7.39 -24.16 -3.45
N CYS A 236 6.68 -23.84 -2.36
CA CYS A 236 6.96 -24.37 -1.02
C CYS A 236 6.48 -25.82 -0.91
N LYS A 237 7.27 -26.64 -0.22
CA LYS A 237 6.95 -28.04 0.06
C LYS A 237 5.66 -28.12 0.89
N ASN A 238 4.79 -29.06 0.56
CA ASN A 238 3.49 -29.31 1.24
C ASN A 238 2.45 -28.19 1.06
N THR A 239 2.71 -27.18 0.23
CA THR A 239 1.74 -26.16 -0.14
C THR A 239 0.99 -26.57 -1.41
N LYS A 240 -0.32 -26.29 -1.45
CA LYS A 240 -1.20 -26.64 -2.58
C LYS A 240 -2.08 -25.46 -2.96
N ALA A 241 -2.20 -25.20 -4.23
CA ALA A 241 -3.30 -24.44 -4.79
C ALA A 241 -4.48 -25.40 -5.05
N THR A 242 -5.69 -24.98 -4.75
CA THR A 242 -6.93 -25.70 -5.05
C THR A 242 -7.87 -24.80 -5.84
N PRO A 243 -8.81 -25.34 -6.60
CA PRO A 243 -9.81 -24.51 -7.29
C PRO A 243 -10.48 -23.50 -6.36
N GLN A 244 -10.81 -23.88 -5.11
CA GLN A 244 -11.41 -22.98 -4.12
C GLN A 244 -10.46 -21.87 -3.70
N THR A 245 -9.21 -22.19 -3.33
CA THR A 245 -8.26 -21.15 -2.87
C THR A 245 -7.92 -20.16 -3.97
N VAL A 246 -7.82 -20.62 -5.21
CA VAL A 246 -7.54 -19.77 -6.37
C VAL A 246 -8.74 -18.89 -6.70
N PHE A 247 -9.95 -19.44 -6.76
CA PHE A 247 -11.16 -18.66 -7.00
C PHE A 247 -11.43 -17.65 -5.88
N ALA A 248 -11.29 -18.07 -4.62
CA ALA A 248 -11.53 -17.20 -3.46
C ALA A 248 -10.63 -15.96 -3.46
N HIS A 249 -9.43 -16.03 -4.07
CA HIS A 249 -8.53 -14.88 -4.16
C HIS A 249 -9.08 -13.74 -5.03
N MET A 250 -10.02 -14.01 -5.93
CA MET A 250 -10.72 -12.94 -6.66
C MET A 250 -11.57 -12.03 -5.77
N LEU A 251 -11.91 -12.47 -4.56
CA LEU A 251 -12.61 -11.65 -3.56
C LEU A 251 -11.67 -10.74 -2.76
N TYR A 252 -10.37 -10.97 -2.87
CA TYR A 252 -9.38 -10.19 -2.12
C TYR A 252 -9.22 -8.81 -2.73
N GLU A 253 -9.49 -7.76 -1.94
CA GLU A 253 -9.40 -6.35 -2.35
C GLU A 253 -10.14 -6.02 -3.67
N ASN A 254 -11.21 -6.73 -3.97
CA ASN A 254 -12.01 -6.53 -5.16
C ASN A 254 -13.49 -6.43 -4.80
N ALA A 255 -14.15 -5.33 -5.21
CA ALA A 255 -15.56 -5.08 -4.89
C ALA A 255 -16.49 -6.03 -5.65
N ASP A 256 -16.11 -6.45 -6.87
CA ASP A 256 -16.87 -7.39 -7.68
C ASP A 256 -16.05 -8.70 -7.83
N PRO A 257 -16.63 -9.87 -7.49
CA PRO A 257 -15.91 -11.15 -7.55
C PRO A 257 -15.58 -11.61 -8.98
N TYR A 258 -16.20 -11.02 -9.99
CA TYR A 258 -16.06 -11.43 -11.39
C TYR A 258 -15.40 -10.38 -12.28
N ILE A 259 -15.50 -9.10 -11.93
CA ILE A 259 -15.01 -8.00 -12.75
C ILE A 259 -13.85 -7.30 -12.06
N LEU A 260 -12.72 -7.22 -12.72
CA LEU A 260 -11.54 -6.48 -12.27
C LEU A 260 -11.24 -5.35 -13.25
N LEU A 261 -11.25 -4.11 -12.74
CA LEU A 261 -10.89 -2.93 -13.55
C LEU A 261 -9.38 -2.76 -13.57
N GLU A 262 -8.84 -2.61 -14.78
CA GLU A 262 -7.40 -2.41 -15.01
C GLU A 262 -7.18 -1.29 -16.03
N PRO A 263 -5.97 -0.71 -16.11
CA PRO A 263 -5.66 0.26 -17.15
C PRO A 263 -6.00 -0.25 -18.56
N GLY A 264 -6.81 0.51 -19.30
CA GLY A 264 -7.21 0.19 -20.66
C GLY A 264 -8.39 -0.78 -20.81
N GLY A 265 -8.95 -1.33 -19.71
CA GLY A 265 -10.08 -2.25 -19.85
C GLY A 265 -10.54 -2.88 -18.54
N TYR A 266 -11.15 -4.04 -18.68
CA TYR A 266 -11.52 -4.87 -17.54
C TYR A 266 -11.46 -6.36 -17.86
N LEU A 267 -11.17 -7.13 -16.86
CA LEU A 267 -11.19 -8.58 -16.85
C LEU A 267 -12.56 -9.06 -16.38
N ASP A 268 -13.13 -10.04 -17.09
CA ASP A 268 -14.34 -10.77 -16.69
C ASP A 268 -13.98 -12.25 -16.50
N VAL A 269 -14.16 -12.75 -15.29
CA VAL A 269 -13.89 -14.14 -14.90
C VAL A 269 -15.16 -14.96 -14.67
N SER A 270 -16.35 -14.44 -14.98
CA SER A 270 -17.64 -15.12 -14.75
C SER A 270 -17.73 -16.50 -15.40
N ASN A 271 -17.03 -16.70 -16.50
CA ASN A 271 -16.96 -17.97 -17.23
C ASN A 271 -15.64 -18.73 -17.01
N ALA A 272 -14.81 -18.29 -16.09
CA ALA A 272 -13.53 -18.93 -15.81
C ALA A 272 -13.73 -20.33 -15.21
N LYS A 273 -12.90 -21.28 -15.63
CA LYS A 273 -12.92 -22.67 -15.19
C LYS A 273 -11.62 -22.97 -14.43
N TYR A 274 -11.76 -23.41 -13.21
CA TYR A 274 -10.64 -23.73 -12.31
C TYR A 274 -10.56 -25.25 -12.17
N LYS A 275 -9.48 -25.85 -12.66
CA LYS A 275 -9.31 -27.30 -12.66
C LYS A 275 -8.03 -27.69 -11.93
N LYS A 276 -8.10 -28.70 -11.04
CA LYS A 276 -6.90 -29.31 -10.51
C LYS A 276 -6.03 -29.83 -11.67
N HIS A 277 -4.75 -29.43 -11.69
CA HIS A 277 -3.84 -29.81 -12.77
C HIS A 277 -2.86 -30.91 -12.28
N LYS A 278 -1.85 -30.57 -11.51
CA LYS A 278 -0.95 -31.53 -10.88
C LYS A 278 -1.32 -31.69 -9.39
N LYS A 279 -0.50 -32.44 -8.63
CA LYS A 279 -0.74 -32.69 -7.20
C LYS A 279 -1.01 -31.42 -6.39
N ASN A 280 -0.37 -30.29 -6.76
CA ASN A 280 -0.39 -29.03 -5.99
C ASN A 280 -0.72 -27.78 -6.82
N SER A 281 -1.13 -27.92 -8.08
CA SER A 281 -1.36 -26.81 -9.01
C SER A 281 -2.78 -26.76 -9.55
N VAL A 282 -3.21 -25.56 -9.99
CA VAL A 282 -4.51 -25.30 -10.60
C VAL A 282 -4.31 -24.71 -11.99
N ARG A 283 -5.06 -25.23 -12.96
CA ARG A 283 -5.21 -24.67 -14.30
C ARG A 283 -6.46 -23.80 -14.36
N VAL A 284 -6.33 -22.60 -14.93
CA VAL A 284 -7.45 -21.66 -15.12
C VAL A 284 -7.55 -21.26 -16.58
N GLU A 285 -8.78 -21.30 -17.12
CA GLU A 285 -9.12 -20.98 -18.50
C GLU A 285 -10.49 -20.30 -18.57
N GLY A 286 -10.80 -19.62 -19.69
CA GLY A 286 -12.13 -19.10 -19.96
C GLY A 286 -12.39 -17.66 -19.53
N SER A 287 -11.41 -16.97 -18.98
CA SER A 287 -11.49 -15.53 -18.70
C SER A 287 -11.59 -14.72 -19.99
N LYS A 288 -12.23 -13.54 -19.93
CA LYS A 288 -12.38 -12.61 -21.05
C LYS A 288 -11.82 -11.23 -20.70
N TRP A 289 -11.30 -10.54 -21.70
CA TRP A 289 -10.83 -9.17 -21.58
C TRP A 289 -11.62 -8.25 -22.48
N TYR A 290 -12.01 -7.10 -21.96
CA TYR A 290 -12.74 -6.08 -22.68
C TYR A 290 -11.97 -4.75 -22.60
N ASN A 291 -11.60 -4.23 -23.79
CA ASN A 291 -10.95 -2.92 -23.86
C ASN A 291 -11.96 -1.80 -23.54
N LYS A 292 -11.50 -0.80 -22.79
CA LYS A 292 -12.28 0.41 -22.46
C LYS A 292 -11.56 1.66 -22.97
N LYS A 293 -12.31 2.57 -23.56
CA LYS A 293 -11.85 3.90 -23.96
C LYS A 293 -12.66 4.96 -23.25
N PRO A 294 -12.09 6.13 -22.94
CA PRO A 294 -10.66 6.47 -23.09
C PRO A 294 -9.78 5.57 -22.20
N TYR A 295 -8.48 5.48 -22.54
CA TYR A 295 -7.51 4.83 -21.67
C TYR A 295 -7.29 5.69 -20.42
N THR A 296 -7.40 5.10 -19.24
CA THR A 296 -7.24 5.81 -17.98
C THR A 296 -6.24 5.11 -17.08
N LEU A 297 -5.54 5.93 -16.27
CA LEU A 297 -4.75 5.45 -15.13
C LEU A 297 -5.36 5.99 -13.84
N LYS A 298 -5.42 5.16 -12.81
CA LYS A 298 -5.76 5.62 -11.46
C LYS A 298 -4.63 6.53 -10.97
N ILE A 299 -5.00 7.65 -10.33
CA ILE A 299 -4.08 8.56 -9.65
C ILE A 299 -4.40 8.59 -8.17
N GLU A 300 -3.35 8.62 -7.37
CA GLU A 300 -3.39 8.68 -5.91
C GLU A 300 -2.52 9.85 -5.47
N GLY A 301 -2.94 10.56 -4.45
CA GLY A 301 -2.20 11.72 -3.93
C GLY A 301 -2.45 11.90 -2.45
N ALA A 302 -1.46 12.47 -1.77
CA ALA A 302 -1.57 12.83 -0.37
C ALA A 302 -0.98 14.22 -0.12
N ARG A 303 -1.57 14.94 0.85
CA ARG A 303 -1.10 16.25 1.30
C ARG A 303 -0.88 16.27 2.80
N LEU A 304 0.05 17.12 3.24
CA LEU A 304 0.26 17.43 4.64
C LEU A 304 -0.89 18.31 5.13
N VAL A 305 -1.54 17.91 6.23
CA VAL A 305 -2.65 18.67 6.83
C VAL A 305 -2.37 19.13 8.25
N GLY A 306 -1.24 18.77 8.83
CA GLY A 306 -0.83 19.21 10.15
C GLY A 306 0.21 18.30 10.78
N PHE A 307 0.38 18.51 12.08
CA PHE A 307 1.26 17.72 12.94
C PHE A 307 0.49 17.29 14.18
N GLN A 308 0.78 16.11 14.67
CA GLN A 308 0.06 15.54 15.80
C GLN A 308 0.98 15.23 16.98
N THR A 309 0.44 15.49 18.18
CA THR A 309 0.96 15.01 19.47
C THR A 309 -0.12 14.22 20.16
N ILE A 310 0.26 13.18 20.88
CA ILE A 310 -0.66 12.28 21.59
C ILE A 310 -0.27 12.28 23.09
N SER A 311 -1.28 12.37 23.97
CA SER A 311 -1.16 12.02 25.38
C SER A 311 -2.18 10.93 25.71
N ILE A 312 -1.80 9.98 26.56
CA ILE A 312 -2.70 8.87 26.98
C ILE A 312 -2.77 8.87 28.50
N VAL A 313 -3.96 8.86 29.05
CA VAL A 313 -4.21 8.73 30.48
C VAL A 313 -4.99 7.46 30.79
N LEU A 314 -4.64 6.77 31.86
CA LEU A 314 -5.27 5.53 32.30
C LEU A 314 -6.15 5.80 33.54
N ILE A 315 -7.38 5.33 33.49
CA ILE A 315 -8.43 5.59 34.49
C ILE A 315 -8.98 4.25 34.99
N ARG A 316 -8.86 4.01 36.29
CA ARG A 316 -9.39 2.79 36.96
C ARG A 316 -10.51 3.09 37.99
N ASP A 317 -10.79 4.35 38.25
CA ASP A 317 -11.86 4.75 39.16
C ASP A 317 -13.23 4.45 38.55
N PRO A 318 -14.08 3.58 39.19
CA PRO A 318 -15.38 3.17 38.65
C PRO A 318 -16.31 4.37 38.36
N LYS A 319 -16.30 5.41 39.20
CA LYS A 319 -17.12 6.61 39.04
C LYS A 319 -16.79 7.35 37.74
N TYR A 320 -15.49 7.44 37.41
CA TYR A 320 -15.02 8.10 36.18
C TYR A 320 -15.23 7.20 34.95
N ILE A 321 -15.10 5.88 35.08
CA ILE A 321 -15.39 4.93 34.00
C ILE A 321 -16.86 4.97 33.63
N GLU A 322 -17.76 4.99 34.61
CA GLU A 322 -19.22 5.11 34.40
C GLU A 322 -19.56 6.45 33.70
N SER A 323 -18.96 7.53 34.17
CA SER A 323 -19.21 8.89 33.69
C SER A 323 -18.19 9.38 32.64
N ILE A 324 -17.51 8.47 31.93
CA ILE A 324 -16.36 8.82 31.08
C ILE A 324 -16.70 9.83 29.98
N ASP A 325 -17.86 9.74 29.37
CA ASP A 325 -18.27 10.67 28.32
C ASP A 325 -18.46 12.11 28.87
N LYS A 326 -19.06 12.25 30.05
CA LYS A 326 -19.17 13.55 30.73
C LYS A 326 -17.81 14.14 31.08
N TRP A 327 -16.87 13.29 31.50
CA TRP A 327 -15.53 13.72 31.82
C TRP A 327 -14.75 14.17 30.56
N ILE A 328 -14.88 13.44 29.46
CA ILE A 328 -14.31 13.78 28.14
C ILE A 328 -14.85 15.14 27.65
N ASP A 329 -16.16 15.38 27.75
CA ASP A 329 -16.77 16.66 27.37
C ASP A 329 -16.23 17.81 28.25
N LYS A 330 -16.05 17.55 29.53
CA LYS A 330 -15.47 18.52 30.45
C LYS A 330 -14.01 18.86 30.12
N LEU A 331 -13.20 17.85 29.79
CA LEU A 331 -11.83 18.03 29.31
C LEU A 331 -11.79 18.89 28.05
N LYS A 332 -12.64 18.57 27.07
CA LYS A 332 -12.73 19.30 25.81
C LYS A 332 -13.09 20.77 26.03
N ASN A 333 -14.08 21.02 26.88
CA ASN A 333 -14.50 22.38 27.24
C ASN A 333 -13.39 23.13 28.00
N SER A 334 -12.66 22.46 28.89
CA SER A 334 -11.52 23.05 29.59
C SER A 334 -10.41 23.46 28.63
N PHE A 335 -10.06 22.57 27.69
CA PHE A 335 -9.05 22.85 26.68
C PHE A 335 -9.39 24.07 25.84
N TYR A 336 -10.56 24.09 25.19
CA TYR A 336 -10.93 25.19 24.30
C TYR A 336 -11.10 26.52 25.04
N ARG A 337 -11.48 26.50 26.31
CA ARG A 337 -11.49 27.71 27.16
C ARG A 337 -10.08 28.24 27.40
N LYS A 338 -9.10 27.35 27.66
CA LYS A 338 -7.70 27.73 27.90
C LYS A 338 -7.03 28.33 26.66
N ILE A 339 -7.34 27.82 25.46
CA ILE A 339 -6.70 28.27 24.23
C ILE A 339 -7.40 29.45 23.53
N LYS A 340 -8.60 29.86 23.97
CA LYS A 340 -9.46 30.83 23.29
C LYS A 340 -8.77 32.13 22.88
N ASN A 341 -7.83 32.64 23.67
CA ASN A 341 -7.10 33.90 23.43
C ASN A 341 -5.60 33.66 23.35
N SER A 342 -5.16 32.51 22.85
CA SER A 342 -3.75 32.15 22.78
C SER A 342 -3.32 31.88 21.32
N ILE A 343 -2.03 31.72 21.12
CA ILE A 343 -1.44 31.28 19.83
C ILE A 343 -1.85 29.85 19.43
N LEU A 344 -2.54 29.12 20.33
CA LEU A 344 -3.01 27.75 20.15
C LEU A 344 -4.48 27.67 19.72
N VAL A 345 -5.12 28.81 19.40
CA VAL A 345 -6.55 28.91 19.11
C VAL A 345 -7.00 27.98 17.95
N ASP A 346 -6.13 27.71 17.00
CA ASP A 346 -6.41 26.87 15.81
C ASP A 346 -6.16 25.38 16.05
N VAL A 347 -5.70 25.00 17.26
CA VAL A 347 -5.38 23.59 17.56
C VAL A 347 -6.68 22.80 17.74
N GLN A 348 -6.74 21.67 17.06
CA GLN A 348 -7.87 20.72 17.18
C GLN A 348 -7.53 19.66 18.23
N LEU A 349 -8.48 19.38 19.11
CA LEU A 349 -8.40 18.31 20.10
C LEU A 349 -9.44 17.23 19.77
N GLU A 350 -8.96 16.01 19.59
CA GLU A 350 -9.76 14.80 19.55
C GLU A 350 -9.49 13.95 20.80
N LEU A 351 -10.55 13.49 21.46
CA LEU A 351 -10.46 12.62 22.62
C LEU A 351 -11.12 11.28 22.28
N ARG A 352 -10.35 10.20 22.40
CA ARG A 352 -10.82 8.83 22.14
C ARG A 352 -10.74 8.00 23.40
N LYS A 353 -11.84 7.33 23.76
CA LYS A 353 -11.84 6.31 24.82
C LYS A 353 -11.39 4.97 24.24
N ILE A 354 -10.59 4.23 24.98
CA ILE A 354 -10.09 2.89 24.65
C ILE A 354 -10.46 1.97 25.81
N GLY A 355 -11.05 0.80 25.51
CA GLY A 355 -11.55 -0.14 26.51
C GLY A 355 -13.07 -0.05 26.74
N LYS A 356 -13.72 1.02 26.25
CA LYS A 356 -15.18 1.16 26.29
C LYS A 356 -15.66 1.75 24.97
N ASP A 357 -16.43 0.97 24.19
CA ASP A 357 -17.03 1.35 22.90
C ASP A 357 -16.02 1.91 21.88
N ALA A 358 -14.76 1.48 21.97
CA ALA A 358 -13.67 2.08 21.19
C ALA A 358 -13.73 1.75 19.69
N THR A 359 -14.20 0.55 19.35
CA THR A 359 -14.17 0.04 17.97
C THR A 359 -15.50 0.28 17.25
N LEU A 360 -16.61 -0.09 17.87
CA LEU A 360 -17.94 -0.04 17.26
C LEU A 360 -18.76 1.19 17.69
N GLY A 361 -18.31 1.93 18.71
CA GLY A 361 -19.05 3.09 19.23
C GLY A 361 -20.46 2.70 19.67
N ASN A 362 -21.46 3.45 19.21
CA ASN A 362 -22.87 3.20 19.54
C ASN A 362 -23.44 1.89 18.94
N LEU A 363 -22.67 1.21 18.09
CA LEU A 363 -23.06 -0.08 17.51
C LEU A 363 -22.56 -1.26 18.36
N GLU A 364 -21.89 -1.02 19.50
CA GLU A 364 -21.39 -2.08 20.37
C GLU A 364 -22.55 -2.86 21.00
N PRO A 365 -22.74 -4.16 20.67
CA PRO A 365 -23.87 -4.94 21.13
C PRO A 365 -23.63 -5.60 22.50
N ILE A 366 -22.38 -5.59 22.98
CA ILE A 366 -21.97 -6.34 24.17
C ILE A 366 -21.72 -5.37 25.32
N SER A 367 -22.42 -5.55 26.42
CA SER A 367 -22.13 -4.88 27.70
C SER A 367 -21.31 -5.81 28.58
N ILE A 368 -20.11 -5.37 28.94
CA ILE A 368 -19.20 -6.07 29.85
C ILE A 368 -18.80 -5.15 31.00
N ASP A 369 -18.47 -5.73 32.16
CA ASP A 369 -17.88 -4.98 33.25
C ASP A 369 -16.47 -4.49 32.85
N ILE A 370 -16.29 -3.18 32.91
CA ILE A 370 -15.05 -2.51 32.51
C ILE A 370 -14.32 -2.05 33.74
N ASN A 371 -13.11 -2.57 33.94
CA ASN A 371 -12.27 -2.22 35.10
C ASN A 371 -11.33 -1.07 34.83
N GLU A 372 -11.03 -0.77 33.58
CA GLU A 372 -10.04 0.25 33.18
C GLU A 372 -10.35 0.82 31.81
N VAL A 373 -10.19 2.12 31.67
CA VAL A 373 -10.34 2.85 30.41
C VAL A 373 -9.12 3.73 30.19
N ALA A 374 -8.61 3.75 28.98
CA ALA A 374 -7.66 4.78 28.55
C ALA A 374 -8.38 5.90 27.79
N VAL A 375 -7.97 7.16 28.04
CA VAL A 375 -8.36 8.30 27.20
C VAL A 375 -7.13 8.80 26.45
N MET A 376 -7.21 8.73 25.12
CA MET A 376 -6.19 9.24 24.21
C MET A 376 -6.58 10.63 23.74
N ALA A 377 -5.77 11.62 24.09
CA ALA A 377 -5.88 13.00 23.61
C ALA A 377 -4.96 13.18 22.40
N ILE A 378 -5.52 13.58 21.26
CA ILE A 378 -4.81 13.82 20.00
C ILE A 378 -4.93 15.30 19.67
N PHE A 379 -3.78 15.98 19.65
CA PHE A 379 -3.67 17.40 19.34
C PHE A 379 -3.17 17.56 17.91
N THR A 380 -3.94 18.25 17.06
CA THR A 380 -3.54 18.52 15.67
C THR A 380 -3.35 20.02 15.48
N ALA A 381 -2.17 20.41 15.00
CA ALA A 381 -1.77 21.79 14.77
C ALA A 381 -1.02 21.96 13.44
N ASN A 382 -0.77 23.19 13.03
CA ASN A 382 -0.04 23.50 11.80
C ASN A 382 1.49 23.26 11.92
N ASN A 383 2.01 23.05 13.14
CA ASN A 383 3.37 22.61 13.39
C ASN A 383 3.46 21.75 14.67
N GLN A 384 4.57 21.03 14.84
CA GLN A 384 4.77 20.08 15.94
C GLN A 384 4.85 20.78 17.30
N GLU A 385 5.47 21.95 17.37
CA GLU A 385 5.64 22.71 18.60
C GLU A 385 4.29 23.10 19.22
N LYS A 386 3.37 23.65 18.40
CA LYS A 386 2.00 23.97 18.87
C LYS A 386 1.23 22.74 19.33
N ALA A 387 1.39 21.61 18.64
CA ALA A 387 0.75 20.36 19.06
C ALA A 387 1.29 19.89 20.42
N ASN A 388 2.62 19.97 20.65
CA ASN A 388 3.26 19.63 21.92
C ASN A 388 2.84 20.57 23.04
N ASP A 389 2.83 21.88 22.80
CA ASP A 389 2.43 22.87 23.82
C ASP A 389 0.97 22.69 24.22
N SER A 390 0.11 22.32 23.28
CA SER A 390 -1.29 22.00 23.57
C SER A 390 -1.44 20.76 24.45
N ALA A 391 -0.63 19.73 24.21
CA ALA A 391 -0.59 18.55 25.06
C ALA A 391 -0.13 18.90 26.50
N LYS A 392 0.96 19.64 26.64
CA LYS A 392 1.45 20.12 27.94
C LYS A 392 0.41 20.95 28.67
N LEU A 393 -0.35 21.78 27.96
CA LEU A 393 -1.42 22.60 28.54
C LEU A 393 -2.57 21.76 29.11
N LEU A 394 -2.91 20.62 28.46
CA LEU A 394 -3.99 19.74 28.90
C LEU A 394 -3.55 18.64 29.87
N ASN A 395 -2.27 18.25 29.90
CA ASN A 395 -1.79 17.17 30.75
C ASN A 395 -2.18 17.29 32.23
N PRO A 396 -2.17 18.47 32.87
CA PRO A 396 -2.66 18.61 34.25
C PRO A 396 -4.15 18.26 34.40
N ASP A 397 -4.99 18.62 33.43
CA ASP A 397 -6.41 18.27 33.44
C ASP A 397 -6.62 16.76 33.18
N LEU A 398 -5.83 16.15 32.30
CA LEU A 398 -5.86 14.70 32.07
C LEU A 398 -5.56 13.92 33.36
N LEU A 399 -4.73 14.44 34.24
CA LEU A 399 -4.42 13.81 35.53
C LEU A 399 -5.44 14.11 36.62
N HIS A 400 -5.95 15.36 36.66
CA HIS A 400 -6.54 15.88 37.89
C HIS A 400 -7.91 16.53 37.73
N LEU A 401 -8.51 16.53 36.54
CA LEU A 401 -9.81 17.18 36.34
C LEU A 401 -10.92 16.39 37.05
N ALA A 402 -11.47 16.98 38.14
CA ALA A 402 -12.58 16.40 38.87
C ALA A 402 -13.89 16.45 38.05
N LEU A 403 -14.77 15.45 38.18
CA LEU A 403 -16.10 15.43 37.54
C LEU A 403 -17.01 16.54 38.07
N THR A 404 -16.99 16.80 39.39
CA THR A 404 -17.80 17.80 40.06
C THR A 404 -16.90 18.80 40.83
N LYS A 405 -17.49 19.93 41.29
CA LYS A 405 -16.75 20.95 42.05
C LYS A 405 -16.45 20.53 43.48
N ASN A 406 -17.24 19.60 44.03
CA ASN A 406 -17.25 19.26 45.44
C ASN A 406 -16.60 17.91 45.77
N GLU A 407 -15.88 17.32 44.83
CA GLU A 407 -15.16 16.06 45.06
C GLU A 407 -13.64 16.30 45.17
N PRO A 408 -12.95 15.38 45.84
CA PRO A 408 -11.50 15.40 45.84
C PRO A 408 -10.95 15.34 44.42
N MET A 409 -9.84 16.02 44.21
CA MET A 409 -9.15 16.01 42.93
C MET A 409 -8.63 14.59 42.65
N PRO A 410 -9.01 13.96 41.51
CA PRO A 410 -8.50 12.66 41.15
C PRO A 410 -7.02 12.70 40.77
N THR A 411 -6.36 11.55 40.80
CA THR A 411 -5.03 11.39 40.22
C THR A 411 -5.02 10.15 39.36
N PHE A 412 -4.96 10.33 38.05
CA PHE A 412 -4.86 9.27 37.10
C PHE A 412 -3.40 8.97 36.73
N ALA A 413 -3.14 8.04 35.82
CA ALA A 413 -1.80 7.60 35.48
C ALA A 413 -1.46 7.84 34.01
N PHE A 414 -0.28 8.40 33.76
CA PHE A 414 0.32 8.37 32.42
C PHE A 414 1.18 7.11 32.25
N PRO A 415 1.09 6.41 31.11
CA PRO A 415 1.92 5.24 30.82
C PRO A 415 3.36 5.61 30.43
N PHE A 416 3.63 6.88 30.13
CA PHE A 416 4.92 7.38 29.66
C PHE A 416 5.36 8.64 30.41
N SER A 417 6.68 8.87 30.45
CA SER A 417 7.30 10.12 30.93
C SER A 417 8.40 10.54 29.92
N PRO A 418 8.27 11.70 29.27
CA PRO A 418 7.15 12.65 29.31
C PRO A 418 5.86 12.05 28.72
N PRO A 419 4.66 12.55 29.13
CA PRO A 419 3.39 11.98 28.68
C PRO A 419 3.02 12.35 27.24
N GLU A 420 3.54 13.44 26.71
CA GLU A 420 3.33 13.85 25.32
C GLU A 420 4.27 13.08 24.39
N ILE A 421 3.69 12.52 23.32
CA ILE A 421 4.40 11.74 22.31
C ILE A 421 4.23 12.42 20.96
N ASP A 422 5.34 12.80 20.33
CA ASP A 422 5.34 13.31 18.95
C ASP A 422 4.91 12.20 17.98
N LYS A 423 3.71 12.30 17.47
CA LYS A 423 3.25 11.42 16.38
C LYS A 423 3.81 11.89 15.03
N GLY A 424 4.12 13.18 14.92
CA GLY A 424 4.70 13.77 13.72
C GLY A 424 3.66 14.23 12.69
N PRO A 425 4.05 14.35 11.41
CA PRO A 425 3.20 14.88 10.35
C PRO A 425 1.98 14.03 10.09
N LEU A 426 0.83 14.69 9.90
CA LEU A 426 -0.43 14.11 9.51
C LEU A 426 -0.66 14.37 8.02
N PHE A 427 -0.87 13.30 7.28
CA PHE A 427 -1.26 13.36 5.87
C PHE A 427 -2.68 12.88 5.68
N GLU A 428 -3.33 13.35 4.62
CA GLU A 428 -4.60 12.81 4.14
C GLU A 428 -4.51 12.46 2.65
N PHE A 429 -5.31 11.48 2.21
CA PHE A 429 -5.48 11.23 0.78
C PHE A 429 -6.31 12.35 0.16
N CYS A 430 -5.82 12.89 -0.96
CA CYS A 430 -6.52 13.92 -1.71
C CYS A 430 -6.94 13.47 -3.12
N PHE A 431 -6.44 12.33 -3.61
CA PHE A 431 -6.85 11.76 -4.89
C PHE A 431 -7.29 10.30 -4.76
N HIS A 432 -8.44 10.02 -5.33
CA HIS A 432 -8.96 8.69 -5.69
C HIS A 432 -9.69 8.86 -7.03
N HIS A 433 -8.91 9.13 -8.08
CA HIS A 433 -9.41 9.56 -9.37
C HIS A 433 -8.73 8.77 -10.48
N VAL A 434 -9.25 8.89 -11.70
CA VAL A 434 -8.56 8.46 -12.91
C VAL A 434 -8.20 9.66 -13.77
N ILE A 435 -7.09 9.52 -14.50
CA ILE A 435 -6.63 10.48 -15.50
C ILE A 435 -6.69 9.85 -16.89
N GLU A 436 -7.30 10.56 -17.85
CA GLU A 436 -7.35 10.14 -19.24
C GLU A 436 -6.00 10.39 -19.95
N ILE A 437 -5.53 9.40 -20.70
CA ILE A 437 -4.25 9.38 -21.37
C ILE A 437 -4.40 9.03 -22.85
N ASP A 438 -3.80 9.86 -23.71
CA ASP A 438 -3.89 9.70 -25.16
C ASP A 438 -2.86 8.67 -25.68
N ASN A 439 -1.64 8.64 -25.12
CA ASN A 439 -0.58 7.70 -25.49
C ASN A 439 -0.03 6.95 -24.26
N PRO A 440 -0.58 5.78 -23.92
CA PRO A 440 -0.17 5.01 -22.73
C PRO A 440 1.32 4.62 -22.74
N LYS A 441 1.86 4.21 -23.88
CA LYS A 441 3.26 3.72 -23.97
C LYS A 441 4.30 4.77 -23.61
N ASP A 442 4.03 6.04 -23.94
CA ASP A 442 5.00 7.14 -23.79
C ASP A 442 4.66 8.09 -22.63
N PHE A 443 3.68 7.74 -21.81
CA PHE A 443 3.22 8.60 -20.73
C PHE A 443 4.29 8.82 -19.65
N PHE A 444 5.03 7.78 -19.29
CA PHE A 444 6.10 7.87 -18.31
C PHE A 444 7.48 7.78 -18.93
N GLN A 445 8.46 8.39 -18.26
CA GLN A 445 9.86 8.38 -18.68
C GLN A 445 10.63 7.23 -18.02
N LEU A 446 11.55 6.64 -18.80
CA LEU A 446 12.52 5.68 -18.33
C LEU A 446 13.84 6.37 -18.03
N GLN A 447 14.44 6.02 -16.90
CA GLN A 447 15.80 6.43 -16.55
C GLN A 447 16.72 5.21 -16.54
N PHE A 448 17.86 5.35 -17.23
CA PHE A 448 18.81 4.27 -17.42
C PHE A 448 20.00 4.45 -16.48
N HIS A 449 20.40 3.37 -15.81
CA HIS A 449 21.57 3.32 -14.95
C HIS A 449 22.40 2.10 -15.31
N LYS A 450 23.71 2.28 -15.37
CA LYS A 450 24.70 1.20 -15.54
C LYS A 450 25.61 1.21 -14.32
N ILE A 451 25.92 0.04 -13.81
CA ILE A 451 26.88 -0.18 -12.72
C ILE A 451 27.96 -1.10 -13.24
#